data_27d5daa2daf879941c8c483491b472a4
#
_entry.id   27d5daa2daf879941c8c483491b472a4
#
_cell.length_a   1.000
_cell.length_b   1.000
_cell.length_c   1.000
_cell.angle_alpha   90.00
_cell.angle_beta   90.00
_cell.angle_gamma   90.00
#
_symmetry.space_group_name_H-M   'P 1'
#
loop_
_entity.id
_entity.type
_entity.pdbx_description
1 polymer ?
#
loop_
_entity_poly.entity_id
_entity_poly.type
_entity_poly.pdbx_seq_one_letter_code
_entity_poly.pdbx_strand_id
1 'polypeptide(L)'
;MEMHNKNLNELTIVESLTLLKEGMISSVELTKACLDQIDKYDNKIKAYITVTRDLALEQAHSADAQIQQLGINAWDSQPLLGIPYSCKDNFSTKGIETTASSNILKGYIPPYESTVTQKLKDAGAILLGKTNMDAFAHGSSTETSDFFTTKNPWDISTTPGGSSGGTAAAVAANMCIFGIGSETAGSIRGPAAWCGITGLKPSYGRVSRYGVIAMASSTDSPGPLAKTVQDCALIANIIAGKDNLDATTADSPVENYLHSTDRYSLKTLKIGIPKQYINIELEDGVRTKIEDTIAFLKDYGVTFKELDMLDTKYSIAVYTILQRSEVSSNLARLDGIRYGQTRDSFGTEARNRMMLGAYTLSAGYYDAYYAKAQKVRTLIIEDFAKAFKEVDLILAPTMPNLAPKVGISESSPLFGELADVLQEPSSIAGLPAVAVPCGTYNGLPVSIQFIGPRLSEELVLAAGIEYQKINTHHLNFPDLERTTNV
;
A
#
# COMPACT_ATOMS: atom_id res chain seq x y z
N MET A 1 12.39 3.78 -28.17
CA MET A 1 13.51 2.84 -28.32
C MET A 1 13.83 2.03 -27.03
N GLU A 2 13.51 2.51 -25.83
CA GLU A 2 13.84 1.80 -24.56
C GLU A 2 12.88 0.65 -24.22
N MET A 3 11.61 0.69 -24.61
CA MET A 3 10.63 -0.35 -24.27
C MET A 3 10.93 -1.74 -24.89
N HIS A 4 11.58 -1.80 -26.02
CA HIS A 4 11.87 -3.05 -26.75
C HIS A 4 12.96 -3.94 -26.10
N ASN A 5 13.64 -3.45 -25.06
CA ASN A 5 14.70 -4.17 -24.35
C ASN A 5 14.30 -4.64 -22.94
N LYS A 6 13.08 -4.31 -22.46
CA LYS A 6 12.58 -4.77 -21.16
C LYS A 6 11.93 -6.15 -21.27
N ASN A 7 12.08 -6.97 -20.24
CA ASN A 7 11.24 -8.17 -20.09
C ASN A 7 9.78 -7.75 -19.87
N LEU A 8 8.81 -8.55 -20.32
CA LEU A 8 7.39 -8.20 -20.25
C LEU A 8 6.91 -7.93 -18.82
N ASN A 9 7.40 -8.68 -17.86
CA ASN A 9 7.07 -8.51 -16.43
C ASN A 9 7.71 -7.26 -15.79
N GLU A 10 8.67 -6.62 -16.45
CA GLU A 10 9.28 -5.36 -15.99
C GLU A 10 8.49 -4.11 -16.42
N LEU A 11 7.56 -4.25 -17.33
CA LEU A 11 6.73 -3.16 -17.84
C LEU A 11 5.88 -2.52 -16.74
N THR A 12 5.58 -1.23 -16.92
CA THR A 12 4.55 -0.50 -16.17
C THR A 12 3.17 -0.81 -16.75
N ILE A 13 2.08 -0.39 -16.10
CA ILE A 13 0.73 -0.52 -16.68
C ILE A 13 0.64 0.25 -18.01
N VAL A 14 1.15 1.48 -18.02
CA VAL A 14 1.09 2.35 -19.20
C VAL A 14 1.86 1.74 -20.38
N GLU A 15 3.06 1.23 -20.14
CA GLU A 15 3.88 0.54 -21.15
C GLU A 15 3.17 -0.73 -21.65
N SER A 16 2.63 -1.55 -20.73
CA SER A 16 1.88 -2.77 -21.07
C SER A 16 0.66 -2.48 -21.94
N LEU A 17 -0.15 -1.48 -21.55
CA LEU A 17 -1.32 -1.06 -22.34
C LEU A 17 -0.92 -0.55 -23.72
N THR A 18 0.19 0.17 -23.84
CA THR A 18 0.67 0.65 -25.16
C THR A 18 0.99 -0.53 -26.06
N LEU A 19 1.78 -1.50 -25.58
CA LEU A 19 2.17 -2.66 -26.38
C LEU A 19 0.99 -3.59 -26.72
N LEU A 20 0.03 -3.76 -25.79
CA LEU A 20 -1.20 -4.51 -26.03
C LEU A 20 -2.06 -3.85 -27.12
N LYS A 21 -2.22 -2.51 -27.07
CA LYS A 21 -2.99 -1.73 -28.07
C LYS A 21 -2.34 -1.74 -29.45
N GLU A 22 -1.02 -1.77 -29.52
CA GLU A 22 -0.26 -1.89 -30.76
C GLU A 22 -0.18 -3.33 -31.28
N GLY A 23 -0.70 -4.31 -30.54
CA GLY A 23 -0.64 -5.73 -30.90
C GLY A 23 0.78 -6.32 -30.88
N MET A 24 1.70 -5.67 -30.17
CA MET A 24 3.10 -6.10 -30.04
C MET A 24 3.26 -7.24 -29.04
N ILE A 25 2.35 -7.35 -28.09
CA ILE A 25 2.27 -8.42 -27.10
C ILE A 25 0.81 -8.84 -26.90
N SER A 26 0.59 -10.06 -26.40
CA SER A 26 -0.70 -10.55 -25.93
C SER A 26 -0.80 -10.50 -24.41
N SER A 27 -2.03 -10.50 -23.89
CA SER A 27 -2.30 -10.62 -22.47
C SER A 27 -1.78 -11.95 -21.90
N VAL A 28 -1.85 -13.03 -22.69
CA VAL A 28 -1.32 -14.35 -22.33
C VAL A 28 0.20 -14.30 -22.17
N GLU A 29 0.94 -13.65 -23.06
CA GLU A 29 2.41 -13.51 -22.93
C GLU A 29 2.79 -12.70 -21.70
N LEU A 30 2.11 -11.57 -21.46
CA LEU A 30 2.35 -10.73 -20.27
C LEU A 30 2.06 -11.49 -18.97
N THR A 31 0.93 -12.23 -18.93
CA THR A 31 0.54 -13.03 -17.77
C THR A 31 1.51 -14.18 -17.53
N LYS A 32 1.96 -14.87 -18.57
CA LYS A 32 2.97 -15.93 -18.45
C LYS A 32 4.29 -15.38 -17.94
N ALA A 33 4.76 -14.24 -18.43
CA ALA A 33 6.00 -13.64 -17.95
C ALA A 33 5.96 -13.35 -16.43
N CYS A 34 4.82 -12.89 -15.90
CA CYS A 34 4.63 -12.72 -14.47
C CYS A 34 4.61 -14.06 -13.71
N LEU A 35 3.90 -15.08 -14.24
CA LEU A 35 3.82 -16.40 -13.62
C LEU A 35 5.17 -17.14 -13.61
N ASP A 36 5.95 -17.02 -14.68
CA ASP A 36 7.31 -17.58 -14.76
C ASP A 36 8.25 -16.90 -13.73
N GLN A 37 8.07 -15.60 -13.51
CA GLN A 37 8.80 -14.86 -12.48
C GLN A 37 8.44 -15.33 -11.06
N ILE A 38 7.16 -15.60 -10.80
CA ILE A 38 6.69 -16.20 -9.55
C ILE A 38 7.34 -17.57 -9.35
N ASP A 39 7.29 -18.45 -10.35
CA ASP A 39 7.88 -19.79 -10.27
C ASP A 39 9.39 -19.75 -9.98
N LYS A 40 10.08 -18.79 -10.56
CA LYS A 40 11.53 -18.67 -10.43
C LYS A 40 11.97 -18.19 -9.04
N TYR A 41 11.24 -17.24 -8.45
CA TYR A 41 11.74 -16.51 -7.27
C TYR A 41 10.88 -16.61 -6.01
N ASP A 42 9.57 -16.95 -6.12
CA ASP A 42 8.69 -16.86 -4.96
C ASP A 42 8.98 -17.93 -3.89
N ASN A 43 9.63 -19.02 -4.25
CA ASN A 43 10.12 -20.01 -3.28
C ASN A 43 11.11 -19.40 -2.26
N LYS A 44 11.80 -18.32 -2.59
CA LYS A 44 12.76 -17.59 -1.73
C LYS A 44 12.15 -16.33 -1.12
N ILE A 45 11.41 -15.54 -1.93
CA ILE A 45 10.81 -14.27 -1.52
C ILE A 45 9.55 -14.51 -0.66
N LYS A 46 8.74 -15.52 -1.01
CA LYS A 46 7.50 -15.88 -0.31
C LYS A 46 6.50 -14.72 -0.26
N ALA A 47 6.22 -14.16 -1.42
CA ALA A 47 5.26 -13.08 -1.57
C ALA A 47 3.81 -13.58 -1.66
N TYR A 48 3.57 -14.79 -2.18
CA TYR A 48 2.23 -15.34 -2.41
C TYR A 48 1.85 -16.43 -1.42
N ILE A 49 0.60 -16.35 -0.93
CA ILE A 49 -0.07 -17.46 -0.21
C ILE A 49 -0.73 -18.39 -1.24
N THR A 50 -1.40 -17.79 -2.23
CA THR A 50 -2.13 -18.53 -3.27
C THR A 50 -1.82 -17.93 -4.63
N VAL A 51 -1.37 -18.77 -5.57
CA VAL A 51 -1.22 -18.39 -6.98
C VAL A 51 -2.40 -18.97 -7.77
N THR A 52 -3.13 -18.13 -8.49
CA THR A 52 -4.34 -18.51 -9.25
C THR A 52 -4.03 -18.72 -10.72
N ARG A 53 -3.03 -19.55 -11.03
CA ARG A 53 -2.46 -19.77 -12.37
C ARG A 53 -3.50 -20.04 -13.45
N ASP A 54 -4.34 -21.06 -13.23
CA ASP A 54 -5.31 -21.49 -14.23
C ASP A 54 -6.34 -20.39 -14.50
N LEU A 55 -6.84 -19.74 -13.45
CA LEU A 55 -7.75 -18.60 -13.57
C LEU A 55 -7.09 -17.43 -14.27
N ALA A 56 -5.84 -17.12 -13.96
CA ALA A 56 -5.11 -16.02 -14.60
C ALA A 56 -4.93 -16.25 -16.10
N LEU A 57 -4.60 -17.47 -16.50
CA LEU A 57 -4.48 -17.83 -17.92
C LEU A 57 -5.82 -17.85 -18.63
N GLU A 58 -6.90 -18.31 -17.99
CA GLU A 58 -8.27 -18.25 -18.53
C GLU A 58 -8.69 -16.78 -18.77
N GLN A 59 -8.47 -15.90 -17.79
CA GLN A 59 -8.74 -14.48 -17.89
C GLN A 59 -7.90 -13.83 -19.00
N ALA A 60 -6.62 -14.20 -19.14
CA ALA A 60 -5.74 -13.68 -20.19
C ALA A 60 -6.18 -14.10 -21.59
N HIS A 61 -6.55 -15.37 -21.78
CA HIS A 61 -7.11 -15.84 -23.04
C HIS A 61 -8.42 -15.11 -23.40
N SER A 62 -9.29 -14.88 -22.40
CA SER A 62 -10.53 -14.12 -22.59
C SER A 62 -10.24 -12.67 -22.99
N ALA A 63 -9.23 -12.04 -22.36
CA ALA A 63 -8.80 -10.67 -22.71
C ALA A 63 -8.29 -10.60 -24.16
N ASP A 64 -7.43 -11.52 -24.58
CA ASP A 64 -6.92 -11.58 -25.97
C ASP A 64 -8.05 -11.78 -26.99
N ALA A 65 -9.05 -12.63 -26.69
CA ALA A 65 -10.21 -12.80 -27.54
C ALA A 65 -11.05 -11.53 -27.67
N GLN A 66 -11.25 -10.78 -26.58
CA GLN A 66 -11.94 -9.49 -26.59
C GLN A 66 -11.15 -8.43 -27.37
N ILE A 67 -9.83 -8.37 -27.19
CA ILE A 67 -8.94 -7.46 -27.95
C ILE A 67 -9.04 -7.77 -29.45
N GLN A 68 -9.01 -9.04 -29.83
CA GLN A 68 -9.14 -9.46 -31.21
C GLN A 68 -10.51 -9.07 -31.84
N GLN A 69 -11.59 -9.17 -31.03
CA GLN A 69 -12.95 -8.86 -31.48
C GLN A 69 -13.22 -7.35 -31.60
N LEU A 70 -12.79 -6.56 -30.62
CA LEU A 70 -13.15 -5.15 -30.44
C LEU A 70 -12.05 -4.18 -30.90
N GLY A 71 -10.84 -4.66 -31.14
CA GLY A 71 -9.66 -3.83 -31.44
C GLY A 71 -9.39 -2.80 -30.36
N ILE A 72 -9.03 -1.59 -30.76
CA ILE A 72 -8.70 -0.49 -29.82
C ILE A 72 -9.87 -0.12 -28.89
N ASN A 73 -11.11 -0.39 -29.27
CA ASN A 73 -12.29 -0.08 -28.44
C ASN A 73 -12.45 -1.03 -27.23
N ALA A 74 -11.67 -2.10 -27.14
CA ALA A 74 -11.71 -3.04 -26.03
C ALA A 74 -11.42 -2.34 -24.69
N TRP A 75 -10.60 -1.29 -24.69
CA TRP A 75 -10.22 -0.55 -23.50
C TRP A 75 -11.15 0.61 -23.11
N ASP A 76 -12.18 0.93 -23.92
CA ASP A 76 -13.15 1.99 -23.60
C ASP A 76 -13.97 1.66 -22.34
N SER A 77 -14.35 0.39 -22.17
CA SER A 77 -15.08 -0.08 -20.99
C SER A 77 -14.22 -0.83 -19.97
N GLN A 78 -13.05 -1.33 -20.38
CA GLN A 78 -12.16 -2.15 -19.56
C GLN A 78 -10.73 -1.58 -19.57
N PRO A 79 -10.47 -0.48 -18.87
CA PRO A 79 -9.21 0.27 -18.95
C PRO A 79 -7.97 -0.50 -18.51
N LEU A 80 -8.12 -1.63 -17.80
CA LEU A 80 -7.04 -2.54 -17.39
C LEU A 80 -7.11 -3.90 -18.11
N LEU A 81 -7.85 -3.99 -19.22
CA LEU A 81 -8.00 -5.26 -19.93
C LEU A 81 -6.64 -5.86 -20.29
N GLY A 82 -6.42 -7.08 -19.75
CA GLY A 82 -5.21 -7.84 -20.01
C GLY A 82 -4.02 -7.55 -19.09
N ILE A 83 -4.17 -6.74 -18.03
CA ILE A 83 -3.08 -6.35 -17.11
C ILE A 83 -3.07 -7.24 -15.86
N PRO A 84 -1.97 -8.01 -15.60
CA PRO A 84 -1.86 -8.88 -14.43
C PRO A 84 -1.60 -8.12 -13.13
N TYR A 85 -2.34 -8.49 -12.06
CA TYR A 85 -2.16 -7.90 -10.73
C TYR A 85 -2.18 -8.92 -9.60
N SER A 86 -1.69 -8.49 -8.43
CA SER A 86 -1.70 -9.24 -7.19
C SER A 86 -2.53 -8.55 -6.11
N CYS A 87 -3.19 -9.33 -5.27
CA CYS A 87 -4.14 -8.83 -4.28
C CYS A 87 -3.74 -9.27 -2.88
N LYS A 88 -3.61 -8.32 -1.95
CA LYS A 88 -3.37 -8.61 -0.53
C LYS A 88 -4.46 -9.54 0.02
N ASP A 89 -4.07 -10.49 0.86
CA ASP A 89 -4.97 -11.58 1.26
C ASP A 89 -6.09 -11.20 2.24
N ASN A 90 -6.26 -9.94 2.57
CA ASN A 90 -7.43 -9.45 3.31
C ASN A 90 -8.59 -8.94 2.43
N PHE A 91 -8.46 -8.97 1.11
CA PHE A 91 -9.57 -8.65 0.19
C PHE A 91 -10.35 -9.93 -0.12
N SER A 92 -11.64 -9.96 0.25
CA SER A 92 -12.54 -11.04 -0.17
C SER A 92 -12.59 -11.11 -1.68
N THR A 93 -12.20 -12.27 -2.21
CA THR A 93 -12.17 -12.56 -3.65
C THR A 93 -13.05 -13.79 -3.89
N LYS A 94 -14.13 -13.62 -4.64
CA LYS A 94 -15.13 -14.66 -4.83
C LYS A 94 -14.52 -15.94 -5.40
N GLY A 95 -14.75 -17.05 -4.70
CA GLY A 95 -14.29 -18.39 -5.12
C GLY A 95 -12.80 -18.67 -4.85
N ILE A 96 -12.07 -17.72 -4.23
CA ILE A 96 -10.64 -17.88 -3.93
C ILE A 96 -10.44 -17.75 -2.43
N GLU A 97 -9.69 -18.68 -1.84
CA GLU A 97 -9.38 -18.67 -0.41
C GLU A 97 -8.82 -17.30 0.01
N THR A 98 -9.35 -16.75 1.11
CA THR A 98 -8.98 -15.46 1.67
C THR A 98 -8.82 -15.60 3.17
N THR A 99 -7.58 -15.55 3.63
CA THR A 99 -7.23 -15.90 5.02
C THR A 99 -6.80 -14.72 5.88
N ALA A 100 -6.54 -13.54 5.29
CA ALA A 100 -5.85 -12.44 5.95
C ALA A 100 -4.56 -12.91 6.64
N SER A 101 -3.85 -13.87 6.04
CA SER A 101 -2.63 -14.53 6.55
C SER A 101 -2.80 -15.14 7.94
N SER A 102 -4.00 -15.58 8.31
CA SER A 102 -4.29 -16.19 9.62
C SER A 102 -4.95 -17.57 9.52
N ASN A 103 -4.47 -18.48 10.38
CA ASN A 103 -4.98 -19.85 10.47
C ASN A 103 -6.48 -19.92 10.81
N ILE A 104 -7.04 -18.93 11.51
CA ILE A 104 -8.47 -18.93 11.86
C ILE A 104 -9.39 -18.84 10.63
N LEU A 105 -8.92 -18.25 9.54
CA LEU A 105 -9.64 -18.12 8.26
C LEU A 105 -9.18 -19.14 7.21
N LYS A 106 -8.28 -20.07 7.56
CA LYS A 106 -7.86 -21.13 6.64
C LYS A 106 -9.06 -21.94 6.16
N GLY A 107 -9.19 -22.08 4.83
CA GLY A 107 -10.32 -22.74 4.19
C GLY A 107 -11.52 -21.81 3.92
N TYR A 108 -11.46 -20.53 4.29
CA TYR A 108 -12.53 -19.59 3.98
C TYR A 108 -12.48 -19.15 2.52
N ILE A 109 -13.50 -19.51 1.77
CA ILE A 109 -13.72 -19.11 0.37
C ILE A 109 -14.89 -18.14 0.32
N PRO A 110 -14.66 -16.83 0.08
CA PRO A 110 -15.72 -15.83 0.02
C PRO A 110 -16.73 -16.13 -1.09
N PRO A 111 -18.06 -16.03 -0.82
CA PRO A 111 -19.09 -16.14 -1.85
C PRO A 111 -19.30 -14.82 -2.64
N TYR A 112 -18.56 -13.75 -2.33
CA TYR A 112 -18.67 -12.43 -2.92
C TYR A 112 -17.29 -11.78 -3.12
N GLU A 113 -17.25 -10.78 -4.01
CA GLU A 113 -16.08 -9.92 -4.22
C GLU A 113 -16.07 -8.76 -3.21
N SER A 114 -14.88 -8.29 -2.85
CA SER A 114 -14.75 -6.94 -2.31
C SER A 114 -15.07 -5.92 -3.43
N THR A 115 -15.52 -4.72 -3.06
CA THR A 115 -15.77 -3.66 -4.08
C THR A 115 -14.52 -3.38 -4.90
N VAL A 116 -13.33 -3.41 -4.29
CA VAL A 116 -12.07 -3.17 -4.99
C VAL A 116 -11.79 -4.27 -6.02
N THR A 117 -11.88 -5.55 -5.63
CA THR A 117 -11.62 -6.68 -6.54
C THR A 117 -12.68 -6.74 -7.65
N GLN A 118 -13.95 -6.41 -7.34
CA GLN A 118 -15.01 -6.32 -8.35
C GLN A 118 -14.70 -5.24 -9.39
N LYS A 119 -14.35 -4.02 -8.97
CA LYS A 119 -14.01 -2.93 -9.89
C LYS A 119 -12.80 -3.25 -10.76
N LEU A 120 -11.77 -3.90 -10.22
CA LEU A 120 -10.62 -4.34 -11.01
C LEU A 120 -10.98 -5.43 -12.03
N LYS A 121 -11.82 -6.38 -11.63
CA LYS A 121 -12.35 -7.40 -12.53
C LYS A 121 -13.19 -6.79 -13.66
N ASP A 122 -14.07 -5.84 -13.32
CA ASP A 122 -14.88 -5.13 -14.31
C ASP A 122 -14.03 -4.28 -15.25
N ALA A 123 -12.89 -3.77 -14.77
CA ALA A 123 -11.89 -3.07 -15.57
C ALA A 123 -11.01 -4.01 -16.43
N GLY A 124 -11.20 -5.33 -16.36
CA GLY A 124 -10.50 -6.33 -17.17
C GLY A 124 -9.11 -6.74 -16.64
N ALA A 125 -8.77 -6.39 -15.39
CA ALA A 125 -7.50 -6.81 -14.77
C ALA A 125 -7.49 -8.31 -14.46
N ILE A 126 -6.31 -8.93 -14.55
CA ILE A 126 -6.08 -10.37 -14.40
C ILE A 126 -5.49 -10.66 -13.03
N LEU A 127 -6.18 -11.47 -12.21
CA LEU A 127 -5.71 -11.82 -10.88
C LEU A 127 -4.69 -12.95 -10.92
N LEU A 128 -3.43 -12.66 -10.52
CA LEU A 128 -2.36 -13.66 -10.39
C LEU A 128 -2.42 -14.44 -9.09
N GLY A 129 -2.94 -13.84 -8.02
CA GLY A 129 -3.02 -14.51 -6.72
C GLY A 129 -3.19 -13.59 -5.53
N LYS A 130 -3.18 -14.23 -4.35
CA LYS A 130 -3.32 -13.61 -3.02
C LYS A 130 -1.95 -13.53 -2.36
N THR A 131 -1.56 -12.32 -1.96
CA THR A 131 -0.22 -12.07 -1.40
C THR A 131 -0.22 -12.11 0.11
N ASN A 132 0.89 -12.58 0.67
CA ASN A 132 1.12 -12.65 2.11
C ASN A 132 1.12 -11.26 2.75
N MET A 133 0.79 -11.23 4.03
CA MET A 133 0.67 -10.03 4.84
C MET A 133 0.88 -10.33 6.31
N ASP A 134 1.08 -9.33 7.15
CA ASP A 134 0.92 -9.51 8.58
C ASP A 134 -0.50 -9.98 8.90
N ALA A 135 -0.67 -10.99 9.76
CA ALA A 135 -1.97 -11.56 10.07
C ALA A 135 -2.99 -10.48 10.49
N PHE A 136 -4.14 -10.40 9.81
CA PHE A 136 -5.15 -9.35 9.99
C PHE A 136 -4.62 -7.92 9.84
N ALA A 137 -3.54 -7.73 9.10
CA ALA A 137 -2.81 -6.47 8.96
C ALA A 137 -2.16 -5.97 10.28
N HIS A 138 -1.91 -6.86 11.24
CA HIS A 138 -1.36 -6.55 12.57
C HIS A 138 0.17 -6.61 12.57
N GLY A 139 0.83 -5.67 11.94
CA GLY A 139 2.29 -5.60 11.92
C GLY A 139 2.79 -4.64 10.85
N SER A 140 4.11 -4.45 10.82
CA SER A 140 4.80 -3.57 9.87
C SER A 140 6.01 -4.26 9.21
N SER A 141 6.06 -5.63 9.25
CA SER A 141 7.19 -6.41 8.73
C SER A 141 6.81 -7.64 7.91
N THR A 142 5.53 -8.05 7.89
CA THR A 142 5.03 -9.30 7.30
C THR A 142 5.59 -10.58 8.00
N GLU A 143 6.12 -10.42 9.24
CA GLU A 143 6.59 -11.53 10.05
C GLU A 143 5.51 -12.16 10.92
N THR A 144 4.39 -11.43 11.16
CA THR A 144 3.28 -11.93 11.99
C THR A 144 2.30 -12.81 11.24
N SER A 145 2.56 -13.10 9.96
CA SER A 145 1.80 -14.08 9.18
C SER A 145 1.84 -15.46 9.85
N ASP A 146 0.69 -16.11 9.99
CA ASP A 146 0.59 -17.48 10.54
C ASP A 146 1.17 -18.55 9.57
N PHE A 147 1.54 -18.17 8.31
CA PHE A 147 2.03 -19.12 7.31
C PHE A 147 3.54 -19.08 7.14
N PHE A 148 4.10 -17.91 6.83
CA PHE A 148 5.54 -17.72 6.62
C PHE A 148 5.90 -16.23 6.55
N THR A 149 7.19 -15.93 6.70
CA THR A 149 7.72 -14.57 6.56
C THR A 149 8.08 -14.29 5.11
N THR A 150 7.56 -13.19 4.54
CA THR A 150 7.99 -12.66 3.25
C THR A 150 9.35 -11.96 3.38
N LYS A 151 10.17 -12.06 2.35
CA LYS A 151 11.52 -11.48 2.29
C LYS A 151 11.56 -10.27 1.36
N ASN A 152 12.44 -9.32 1.66
CA ASN A 152 12.65 -8.17 0.81
C ASN A 152 13.44 -8.56 -0.45
N PRO A 153 12.96 -8.25 -1.66
CA PRO A 153 13.68 -8.57 -2.90
C PRO A 153 15.06 -7.89 -3.04
N TRP A 154 15.31 -6.78 -2.36
CA TRP A 154 16.59 -6.09 -2.37
C TRP A 154 17.66 -6.80 -1.52
N ASP A 155 17.25 -7.42 -0.44
CA ASP A 155 18.08 -8.24 0.46
C ASP A 155 17.17 -9.21 1.21
N ILE A 156 17.22 -10.51 0.87
CA ILE A 156 16.35 -11.55 1.47
C ILE A 156 16.60 -11.79 2.96
N SER A 157 17.61 -11.18 3.55
CA SER A 157 17.85 -11.18 5.00
C SER A 157 17.08 -10.05 5.72
N THR A 158 16.41 -9.17 4.97
CA THR A 158 15.60 -8.06 5.50
C THR A 158 14.12 -8.25 5.27
N THR A 159 13.28 -7.49 6.01
CA THR A 159 11.83 -7.52 5.84
C THR A 159 11.40 -6.64 4.67
N PRO A 160 10.30 -6.96 3.95
CA PRO A 160 9.76 -6.08 2.91
C PRO A 160 8.90 -4.94 3.48
N GLY A 161 8.78 -4.86 4.82
CA GLY A 161 7.75 -4.04 5.46
C GLY A 161 6.41 -4.78 5.57
N GLY A 162 5.44 -4.09 6.15
CA GLY A 162 4.09 -4.61 6.38
C GLY A 162 3.07 -3.48 6.59
N SER A 163 1.83 -3.87 6.60
CA SER A 163 1.31 -5.24 6.47
C SER A 163 1.11 -5.72 5.03
N SER A 164 1.28 -4.87 3.99
CA SER A 164 1.17 -5.28 2.57
C SER A 164 2.53 -5.74 2.00
N GLY A 165 3.38 -6.40 2.80
CA GLY A 165 4.75 -6.74 2.41
C GLY A 165 4.83 -7.73 1.26
N GLY A 166 3.96 -8.76 1.23
CA GLY A 166 3.90 -9.69 0.11
C GLY A 166 3.51 -8.98 -1.20
N THR A 167 2.57 -8.03 -1.15
CA THR A 167 2.18 -7.24 -2.33
C THR A 167 3.35 -6.37 -2.81
N ALA A 168 4.02 -5.66 -1.90
CA ALA A 168 5.15 -4.81 -2.25
C ALA A 168 6.33 -5.64 -2.80
N ALA A 169 6.65 -6.76 -2.17
CA ALA A 169 7.70 -7.68 -2.64
C ALA A 169 7.38 -8.24 -4.03
N ALA A 170 6.11 -8.62 -4.31
CA ALA A 170 5.69 -9.11 -5.61
C ALA A 170 5.87 -8.05 -6.71
N VAL A 171 5.48 -6.79 -6.46
CA VAL A 171 5.67 -5.69 -7.42
C VAL A 171 7.17 -5.40 -7.63
N ALA A 172 7.96 -5.29 -6.56
CA ALA A 172 9.39 -5.01 -6.63
C ALA A 172 10.17 -6.12 -7.33
N ALA A 173 9.75 -7.39 -7.16
CA ALA A 173 10.35 -8.55 -7.81
C ALA A 173 9.81 -8.79 -9.24
N ASN A 174 9.01 -7.89 -9.80
CA ASN A 174 8.38 -8.03 -11.12
C ASN A 174 7.55 -9.32 -11.27
N MET A 175 6.92 -9.81 -10.20
CA MET A 175 6.01 -10.95 -10.21
C MET A 175 4.59 -10.56 -10.61
N CYS A 176 4.30 -9.28 -10.71
CA CYS A 176 3.06 -8.69 -11.20
C CYS A 176 3.32 -7.28 -11.71
N ILE A 177 2.40 -6.74 -12.51
CA ILE A 177 2.51 -5.37 -13.03
C ILE A 177 2.15 -4.36 -11.96
N PHE A 178 1.13 -4.64 -11.14
CA PHE A 178 0.74 -3.84 -9.98
C PHE A 178 0.13 -4.71 -8.89
N GLY A 179 -0.08 -4.13 -7.72
CA GLY A 179 -0.73 -4.79 -6.60
C GLY A 179 -1.73 -3.90 -5.86
N ILE A 180 -2.63 -4.55 -5.12
CA ILE A 180 -3.57 -3.88 -4.23
C ILE A 180 -3.24 -4.25 -2.78
N GLY A 181 -3.11 -3.21 -1.96
CA GLY A 181 -2.88 -3.31 -0.53
C GLY A 181 -3.94 -2.57 0.28
N SER A 182 -3.80 -2.62 1.58
CA SER A 182 -4.60 -1.85 2.53
C SER A 182 -3.70 -1.22 3.58
N GLU A 183 -4.04 -0.01 4.00
CA GLU A 183 -3.30 0.73 5.01
C GLU A 183 -4.20 1.21 6.14
N THR A 184 -3.72 1.05 7.37
CA THR A 184 -4.34 1.54 8.60
C THR A 184 -3.48 2.63 9.23
N ALA A 185 -2.16 2.45 9.23
CA ALA A 185 -1.14 3.42 9.67
C ALA A 185 -0.14 3.71 8.55
N GLY A 186 0.65 2.68 8.15
CA GLY A 186 1.69 2.77 7.13
C GLY A 186 1.71 1.60 6.15
N SER A 187 0.72 0.72 6.18
CA SER A 187 0.76 -0.62 5.58
C SER A 187 0.73 -0.70 4.04
N ILE A 188 0.70 0.41 3.32
CA ILE A 188 0.96 0.54 1.88
C ILE A 188 2.30 1.26 1.68
N ARG A 189 2.44 2.44 2.32
CA ARG A 189 3.58 3.33 2.12
C ARG A 189 4.88 2.76 2.69
N GLY A 190 4.84 2.13 3.86
CA GLY A 190 6.00 1.49 4.48
C GLY A 190 6.60 0.38 3.64
N PRO A 191 5.83 -0.67 3.28
CA PRO A 191 6.34 -1.71 2.38
C PRO A 191 6.72 -1.17 0.99
N ALA A 192 6.00 -0.17 0.44
CA ALA A 192 6.42 0.48 -0.80
C ALA A 192 7.79 1.15 -0.65
N ALA A 193 8.06 1.81 0.48
CA ALA A 193 9.32 2.47 0.76
C ALA A 193 10.49 1.48 0.86
N TRP A 194 10.34 0.40 1.64
CA TRP A 194 11.41 -0.58 1.83
C TRP A 194 11.61 -1.51 0.64
N CYS A 195 10.59 -1.66 -0.23
CA CYS A 195 10.73 -2.40 -1.48
C CYS A 195 11.07 -1.52 -2.69
N GLY A 196 11.23 -0.20 -2.52
CA GLY A 196 11.67 0.71 -3.58
C GLY A 196 10.64 0.90 -4.71
N ILE A 197 9.35 0.84 -4.38
CA ILE A 197 8.25 1.05 -5.32
C ILE A 197 7.37 2.22 -4.89
N THR A 198 6.33 2.52 -5.66
CA THR A 198 5.34 3.54 -5.34
C THR A 198 4.16 2.94 -4.59
N GLY A 199 3.69 3.62 -3.52
CA GLY A 199 2.48 3.25 -2.81
C GLY A 199 1.58 4.45 -2.54
N LEU A 200 0.32 4.38 -2.95
CA LEU A 200 -0.67 5.42 -2.68
C LEU A 200 -1.63 4.97 -1.57
N LYS A 201 -1.68 5.73 -0.49
CA LYS A 201 -2.77 5.67 0.49
C LYS A 201 -3.77 6.77 0.15
N PRO A 202 -4.98 6.45 -0.34
CA PRO A 202 -6.01 7.45 -0.56
C PRO A 202 -6.53 8.04 0.75
N SER A 203 -7.30 9.12 0.68
CA SER A 203 -8.08 9.64 1.80
C SER A 203 -9.00 8.56 2.35
N TYR A 204 -9.19 8.55 3.69
CA TYR A 204 -10.17 7.68 4.29
C TYR A 204 -11.57 7.92 3.69
N GLY A 205 -12.18 6.84 3.22
CA GLY A 205 -13.47 6.87 2.52
C GLY A 205 -13.40 7.22 1.03
N ARG A 206 -12.22 7.43 0.43
CA ARG A 206 -12.09 7.61 -1.02
C ARG A 206 -12.29 6.30 -1.78
N VAL A 207 -11.90 5.16 -1.17
CA VAL A 207 -12.07 3.81 -1.68
C VAL A 207 -12.89 3.01 -0.68
N SER A 208 -13.81 2.18 -1.19
CA SER A 208 -14.66 1.33 -0.36
C SER A 208 -13.85 0.25 0.36
N ARG A 209 -14.24 -0.02 1.61
CA ARG A 209 -13.72 -1.10 2.45
C ARG A 209 -14.62 -2.34 2.43
N TYR A 210 -15.74 -2.31 1.67
CA TYR A 210 -16.63 -3.47 1.59
C TYR A 210 -15.87 -4.69 1.07
N GLY A 211 -15.98 -5.80 1.82
CA GLY A 211 -15.29 -7.04 1.53
C GLY A 211 -13.80 -7.06 1.89
N VAL A 212 -13.26 -6.00 2.50
CA VAL A 212 -11.93 -6.00 3.11
C VAL A 212 -12.05 -6.49 4.55
N ILE A 213 -11.29 -7.51 4.93
CA ILE A 213 -11.23 -8.00 6.31
C ILE A 213 -10.65 -6.89 7.18
N ALA A 214 -11.48 -6.37 8.09
CA ALA A 214 -11.19 -5.15 8.81
C ALA A 214 -10.13 -5.35 9.91
N MET A 215 -9.19 -4.42 9.96
CA MET A 215 -8.30 -4.21 11.09
C MET A 215 -8.87 -3.13 12.02
N ALA A 216 -8.78 -1.86 11.62
CA ALA A 216 -9.32 -0.73 12.36
C ALA A 216 -10.26 0.10 11.47
N SER A 217 -11.55 -0.04 11.70
CA SER A 217 -12.60 0.45 10.79
C SER A 217 -12.56 1.96 10.55
N SER A 218 -11.99 2.73 11.47
CA SER A 218 -11.92 4.20 11.37
C SER A 218 -10.69 4.73 10.63
N THR A 219 -9.78 3.84 10.18
CA THR A 219 -8.54 4.22 9.49
C THR A 219 -8.20 3.35 8.28
N ASP A 220 -8.74 2.13 8.18
CA ASP A 220 -8.47 1.24 7.05
C ASP A 220 -8.77 1.91 5.70
N SER A 221 -7.80 1.90 4.79
CA SER A 221 -7.88 2.49 3.46
C SER A 221 -7.25 1.55 2.42
N PRO A 222 -8.02 0.99 1.47
CA PRO A 222 -7.46 0.26 0.34
C PRO A 222 -6.74 1.19 -0.62
N GLY A 223 -5.65 0.71 -1.24
CA GLY A 223 -4.91 1.50 -2.23
C GLY A 223 -3.89 0.70 -3.03
N PRO A 224 -3.37 1.28 -4.13
CA PRO A 224 -2.46 0.63 -5.05
C PRO A 224 -1.00 0.68 -4.61
N LEU A 225 -0.26 -0.37 -5.02
CA LEU A 225 1.20 -0.43 -5.06
C LEU A 225 1.61 -0.70 -6.52
N ALA A 226 2.48 0.12 -7.06
CA ALA A 226 2.91 0.01 -8.46
C ALA A 226 4.34 0.51 -8.66
N LYS A 227 4.89 0.36 -9.86
CA LYS A 227 6.23 0.85 -10.21
C LYS A 227 6.27 2.37 -10.30
N THR A 228 5.18 2.99 -10.77
CA THR A 228 5.10 4.42 -10.99
C THR A 228 3.89 5.06 -10.31
N VAL A 229 4.00 6.38 -10.03
CA VAL A 229 2.86 7.17 -9.53
C VAL A 229 1.75 7.27 -10.58
N GLN A 230 2.12 7.28 -11.88
CA GLN A 230 1.14 7.29 -12.97
C GLN A 230 0.29 6.02 -12.99
N ASP A 231 0.89 4.86 -12.75
CA ASP A 231 0.15 3.60 -12.60
C ASP A 231 -0.76 3.64 -11.37
N CYS A 232 -0.27 4.15 -10.23
CA CYS A 232 -1.10 4.35 -9.03
C CYS A 232 -2.30 5.27 -9.31
N ALA A 233 -2.13 6.33 -10.10
CA ALA A 233 -3.20 7.24 -10.49
C ALA A 233 -4.27 6.54 -11.33
N LEU A 234 -3.86 5.70 -12.29
CA LEU A 234 -4.77 4.92 -13.11
C LEU A 234 -5.60 3.95 -12.27
N ILE A 235 -4.96 3.21 -11.38
CA ILE A 235 -5.65 2.26 -10.51
C ILE A 235 -6.58 3.01 -9.56
N ALA A 236 -6.13 4.12 -8.97
CA ALA A 236 -6.93 4.93 -8.05
C ALA A 236 -8.20 5.49 -8.72
N ASN A 237 -8.15 5.90 -9.99
CA ASN A 237 -9.33 6.31 -10.75
C ASN A 237 -10.38 5.19 -10.86
N ILE A 238 -9.94 3.94 -10.98
CA ILE A 238 -10.83 2.78 -11.12
C ILE A 238 -11.48 2.41 -9.78
N ILE A 239 -10.68 2.33 -8.71
CA ILE A 239 -11.16 1.80 -7.43
C ILE A 239 -11.86 2.85 -6.55
N ALA A 240 -11.60 4.16 -6.77
CA ALA A 240 -12.19 5.24 -5.99
C ALA A 240 -13.71 5.42 -6.25
N GLY A 241 -14.34 6.20 -5.38
CA GLY A 241 -15.72 6.65 -5.50
C GLY A 241 -16.67 6.08 -4.45
N LYS A 242 -17.90 6.63 -4.46
CA LYS A 242 -18.97 6.25 -3.54
C LYS A 242 -19.38 4.79 -3.74
N ASP A 243 -19.62 4.11 -2.64
CA ASP A 243 -20.15 2.75 -2.59
C ASP A 243 -21.29 2.66 -1.59
N ASN A 244 -22.46 2.21 -2.05
CA ASN A 244 -23.61 2.00 -1.18
C ASN A 244 -23.46 0.87 -0.16
N LEU A 245 -22.45 0.00 -0.35
CA LEU A 245 -22.12 -1.09 0.56
C LEU A 245 -21.14 -0.66 1.68
N ASP A 246 -20.55 0.53 1.59
CA ASP A 246 -19.74 1.15 2.63
C ASP A 246 -20.16 2.60 2.91
N ALA A 247 -20.90 2.77 3.99
CA ALA A 247 -21.43 4.08 4.41
C ALA A 247 -20.35 5.14 4.72
N THR A 248 -19.07 4.74 4.82
CA THR A 248 -17.97 5.67 5.09
C THR A 248 -17.37 6.27 3.82
N THR A 249 -17.79 5.78 2.63
CA THR A 249 -17.28 6.34 1.38
C THR A 249 -17.77 7.78 1.16
N ALA A 250 -16.83 8.63 0.75
CA ALA A 250 -17.10 10.03 0.52
C ALA A 250 -18.03 10.23 -0.69
N ASP A 251 -19.05 11.06 -0.51
CA ASP A 251 -19.91 11.54 -1.60
C ASP A 251 -19.26 12.75 -2.28
N SER A 252 -18.17 12.48 -3.01
CA SER A 252 -17.38 13.47 -3.71
C SER A 252 -16.96 12.92 -5.07
N PRO A 253 -17.00 13.73 -6.13
CA PRO A 253 -16.52 13.32 -7.44
C PRO A 253 -15.10 12.76 -7.40
N VAL A 254 -14.82 11.82 -8.29
CA VAL A 254 -13.47 11.31 -8.54
C VAL A 254 -12.93 12.07 -9.76
N GLU A 255 -11.89 12.86 -9.52
CA GLU A 255 -11.22 13.59 -10.59
C GLU A 255 -10.43 12.61 -11.49
N ASN A 256 -10.10 13.05 -12.72
CA ASN A 256 -9.20 12.28 -13.55
C ASN A 256 -7.75 12.48 -13.08
N TYR A 257 -7.25 11.56 -12.27
CA TYR A 257 -5.93 11.66 -11.67
C TYR A 257 -4.78 11.58 -12.68
N LEU A 258 -5.01 11.00 -13.86
CA LEU A 258 -4.01 10.94 -14.92
C LEU A 258 -3.69 12.33 -15.52
N HIS A 259 -4.64 13.26 -15.42
CA HIS A 259 -4.48 14.64 -15.86
C HIS A 259 -4.13 15.62 -14.73
N SER A 260 -3.74 15.11 -13.56
CA SER A 260 -3.41 15.94 -12.40
C SER A 260 -2.24 16.90 -12.67
N THR A 261 -1.24 16.48 -13.45
CA THR A 261 -0.09 17.32 -13.82
C THR A 261 -0.44 18.47 -14.78
N ASP A 262 -1.62 18.46 -15.39
CA ASP A 262 -2.10 19.57 -16.23
C ASP A 262 -2.53 20.77 -15.37
N ARG A 263 -2.84 20.51 -14.09
CA ARG A 263 -3.33 21.50 -13.13
C ARG A 263 -2.32 21.90 -12.07
N TYR A 264 -1.40 21.00 -11.71
CA TYR A 264 -0.46 21.19 -10.60
C TYR A 264 0.97 20.91 -11.04
N SER A 265 1.90 21.76 -10.58
CA SER A 265 3.33 21.57 -10.76
C SER A 265 4.07 21.79 -9.44
N LEU A 266 5.10 20.99 -9.17
CA LEU A 266 5.97 21.14 -8.00
C LEU A 266 6.55 22.55 -7.86
N LYS A 267 6.79 23.24 -8.97
CA LYS A 267 7.34 24.62 -8.96
C LYS A 267 6.35 25.67 -8.49
N THR A 268 5.03 25.38 -8.61
CA THR A 268 3.97 26.32 -8.21
C THR A 268 3.41 25.99 -6.84
N LEU A 269 3.68 24.79 -6.34
CA LEU A 269 3.22 24.33 -5.04
C LEU A 269 4.15 24.79 -3.92
N LYS A 270 3.56 25.18 -2.80
CA LYS A 270 4.26 25.47 -1.57
C LYS A 270 4.28 24.22 -0.70
N ILE A 271 5.46 23.65 -0.47
CA ILE A 271 5.62 22.38 0.24
C ILE A 271 6.10 22.63 1.66
N GLY A 272 5.39 22.06 2.63
CA GLY A 272 5.74 22.12 4.04
C GLY A 272 6.72 21.01 4.43
N ILE A 273 7.67 21.32 5.30
CA ILE A 273 8.55 20.34 5.94
C ILE A 273 8.33 20.45 7.46
N PRO A 274 7.65 19.48 8.11
CA PRO A 274 7.47 19.51 9.56
C PRO A 274 8.80 19.26 10.28
N LYS A 275 9.19 20.16 11.19
CA LYS A 275 10.38 20.00 12.03
C LYS A 275 10.36 18.68 12.80
N GLN A 276 9.21 18.33 13.34
CA GLN A 276 9.03 17.13 14.16
C GLN A 276 9.25 15.83 13.39
N TYR A 277 9.09 15.84 12.04
CA TYR A 277 9.29 14.66 11.20
C TYR A 277 10.75 14.51 10.72
N ILE A 278 11.52 15.60 10.75
CA ILE A 278 12.95 15.60 10.38
C ILE A 278 13.83 15.44 11.62
N ASN A 279 13.40 15.97 12.78
CA ASN A 279 14.18 15.96 14.02
C ASN A 279 14.03 14.68 14.86
N ILE A 280 13.23 13.70 14.40
CA ILE A 280 13.22 12.38 15.03
C ILE A 280 14.55 11.66 14.77
N GLU A 281 14.78 10.56 15.48
CA GLU A 281 15.92 9.69 15.21
C GLU A 281 15.75 9.00 13.87
N LEU A 282 16.36 9.59 12.81
CA LEU A 282 16.47 9.00 11.48
C LEU A 282 17.81 8.30 11.35
N GLU A 283 17.81 7.09 10.77
CA GLU A 283 19.05 6.42 10.38
C GLU A 283 19.84 7.30 9.38
N ASP A 284 21.17 7.35 9.49
CA ASP A 284 22.04 8.25 8.72
C ASP A 284 21.79 8.16 7.21
N GLY A 285 21.59 6.95 6.69
CA GLY A 285 21.29 6.74 5.28
C GLY A 285 19.97 7.36 4.84
N VAL A 286 18.94 7.28 5.69
CA VAL A 286 17.64 7.92 5.44
C VAL A 286 17.80 9.42 5.48
N ARG A 287 18.41 9.96 6.55
CA ARG A 287 18.67 11.40 6.70
C ARG A 287 19.36 11.98 5.47
N THR A 288 20.47 11.37 5.06
CA THR A 288 21.25 11.79 3.89
C THR A 288 20.38 11.87 2.64
N LYS A 289 19.60 10.83 2.34
CA LYS A 289 18.77 10.80 1.12
C LYS A 289 17.62 11.80 1.15
N ILE A 290 17.07 12.09 2.33
CA ILE A 290 16.04 13.12 2.50
C ILE A 290 16.64 14.52 2.26
N GLU A 291 17.80 14.81 2.83
CA GLU A 291 18.51 16.09 2.64
C GLU A 291 18.91 16.29 1.18
N ASP A 292 19.47 15.26 0.52
CA ASP A 292 19.78 15.25 -0.92
C ASP A 292 18.53 15.57 -1.76
N THR A 293 17.38 14.95 -1.42
CA THR A 293 16.12 15.15 -2.13
C THR A 293 15.58 16.57 -1.97
N ILE A 294 15.62 17.09 -0.74
CA ILE A 294 15.19 18.49 -0.48
C ILE A 294 16.08 19.48 -1.23
N ALA A 295 17.40 19.26 -1.25
CA ALA A 295 18.35 20.10 -2.00
C ALA A 295 18.05 20.04 -3.51
N PHE A 296 17.91 18.82 -4.06
CA PHE A 296 17.55 18.60 -5.47
C PHE A 296 16.25 19.32 -5.87
N LEU A 297 15.21 19.20 -5.05
CA LEU A 297 13.93 19.86 -5.32
C LEU A 297 14.02 21.40 -5.21
N LYS A 298 14.84 21.94 -4.29
CA LYS A 298 15.13 23.38 -4.24
C LYS A 298 15.81 23.87 -5.52
N ASP A 299 16.81 23.13 -5.99
CA ASP A 299 17.53 23.46 -7.24
C ASP A 299 16.61 23.36 -8.46
N TYR A 300 15.63 22.45 -8.43
CA TYR A 300 14.57 22.36 -9.44
C TYR A 300 13.61 23.56 -9.41
N GLY A 301 13.55 24.30 -8.31
CA GLY A 301 12.71 25.50 -8.13
C GLY A 301 11.49 25.32 -7.23
N VAL A 302 11.45 24.24 -6.42
CA VAL A 302 10.38 24.01 -5.43
C VAL A 302 10.55 24.95 -4.23
N THR A 303 9.43 25.55 -3.79
CA THR A 303 9.40 26.40 -2.60
C THR A 303 9.04 25.61 -1.37
N PHE A 304 9.91 25.61 -0.36
CA PHE A 304 9.69 24.95 0.92
C PHE A 304 9.38 25.94 2.04
N LYS A 305 8.50 25.52 2.95
CA LYS A 305 8.21 26.19 4.22
C LYS A 305 8.41 25.22 5.37
N GLU A 306 9.19 25.63 6.36
CA GLU A 306 9.28 24.89 7.62
C GLU A 306 7.97 25.02 8.40
N LEU A 307 7.46 23.90 8.92
CA LEU A 307 6.25 23.83 9.72
C LEU A 307 6.57 23.38 11.14
N ASP A 308 5.83 23.95 12.09
CA ASP A 308 5.83 23.52 13.49
C ASP A 308 4.51 22.79 13.77
N MET A 309 4.59 21.45 13.88
CA MET A 309 3.44 20.56 14.02
C MET A 309 3.50 19.78 15.34
N LEU A 310 2.46 19.05 15.66
CA LEU A 310 2.43 18.17 16.83
C LEU A 310 3.52 17.08 16.73
N ASP A 311 4.11 16.73 17.87
CA ASP A 311 5.07 15.65 17.98
C ASP A 311 4.41 14.30 17.61
N THR A 312 5.08 13.50 16.79
CA THR A 312 4.60 12.20 16.30
C THR A 312 4.32 11.19 17.41
N LYS A 313 4.90 11.35 18.59
CA LYS A 313 4.60 10.51 19.78
C LYS A 313 3.11 10.51 20.16
N TYR A 314 2.39 11.61 19.91
CA TYR A 314 0.95 11.66 20.18
C TYR A 314 0.18 10.77 19.22
N SER A 315 0.62 10.66 17.95
CA SER A 315 0.01 9.78 16.96
C SER A 315 0.19 8.31 17.33
N ILE A 316 1.40 7.92 17.75
CA ILE A 316 1.68 6.56 18.25
C ILE A 316 0.72 6.18 19.37
N ALA A 317 0.57 7.06 20.38
CA ALA A 317 -0.31 6.80 21.51
C ALA A 317 -1.79 6.69 21.08
N VAL A 318 -2.26 7.58 20.21
CA VAL A 318 -3.62 7.58 19.69
C VAL A 318 -3.88 6.33 18.86
N TYR A 319 -3.00 6.03 17.91
CA TYR A 319 -3.13 4.87 17.03
C TYR A 319 -3.17 3.56 17.83
N THR A 320 -2.22 3.39 18.75
CA THR A 320 -2.13 2.20 19.60
C THR A 320 -3.44 1.92 20.32
N ILE A 321 -4.07 2.94 20.91
CA ILE A 321 -5.33 2.78 21.65
C ILE A 321 -6.50 2.52 20.70
N LEU A 322 -6.67 3.35 19.67
CA LEU A 322 -7.79 3.25 18.73
C LEU A 322 -7.76 1.93 17.97
N GLN A 323 -6.61 1.59 17.41
CA GLN A 323 -6.42 0.38 16.62
C GLN A 323 -6.72 -0.88 17.43
N ARG A 324 -6.16 -1.03 18.63
CA ARG A 324 -6.41 -2.22 19.47
C ARG A 324 -7.87 -2.31 19.91
N SER A 325 -8.49 -1.19 20.24
CA SER A 325 -9.92 -1.13 20.57
C SER A 325 -10.81 -1.61 19.42
N GLU A 326 -10.54 -1.12 18.22
CA GLU A 326 -11.30 -1.51 17.03
C GLU A 326 -11.02 -2.94 16.58
N VAL A 327 -9.77 -3.42 16.69
CA VAL A 327 -9.40 -4.83 16.46
C VAL A 327 -10.20 -5.76 17.37
N SER A 328 -10.26 -5.45 18.67
CA SER A 328 -11.03 -6.25 19.62
C SER A 328 -12.49 -6.38 19.21
N SER A 329 -13.11 -5.28 18.77
CA SER A 329 -14.48 -5.27 18.27
C SER A 329 -14.61 -6.02 16.94
N ASN A 330 -13.71 -5.78 15.97
CA ASN A 330 -13.79 -6.37 14.64
C ASN A 330 -13.57 -7.89 14.66
N LEU A 331 -12.57 -8.38 15.39
CA LEU A 331 -12.28 -9.81 15.47
C LEU A 331 -13.23 -10.59 16.40
N ALA A 332 -14.07 -9.90 17.20
CA ALA A 332 -15.08 -10.55 18.03
C ALA A 332 -16.07 -11.39 17.23
N ARG A 333 -16.28 -11.07 15.93
CA ARG A 333 -17.14 -11.84 15.02
C ARG A 333 -16.62 -13.23 14.67
N LEU A 334 -15.31 -13.47 14.83
CA LEU A 334 -14.67 -14.76 14.58
C LEU A 334 -14.61 -15.54 15.90
N ASP A 335 -15.74 -16.04 16.34
CA ASP A 335 -15.94 -16.63 17.67
C ASP A 335 -15.86 -18.18 17.68
N GLY A 336 -15.95 -18.83 16.50
CA GLY A 336 -15.93 -20.29 16.37
C GLY A 336 -17.13 -21.02 16.96
N ILE A 337 -18.20 -20.29 17.31
CA ILE A 337 -19.41 -20.90 17.95
C ILE A 337 -20.34 -21.44 16.89
N ARG A 338 -20.63 -20.69 15.84
CA ARG A 338 -21.55 -21.10 14.77
C ARG A 338 -20.81 -21.70 13.59
N TYR A 339 -19.74 -21.05 13.17
CA TYR A 339 -18.94 -21.43 11.99
C TYR A 339 -17.48 -21.15 12.24
N GLY A 340 -16.60 -21.81 11.47
CA GLY A 340 -15.18 -21.57 11.46
C GLY A 340 -14.44 -22.26 12.62
N GLN A 341 -13.23 -21.83 12.84
CA GLN A 341 -12.32 -22.37 13.86
C GLN A 341 -12.46 -21.62 15.19
N THR A 342 -12.05 -22.26 16.29
CA THR A 342 -12.03 -21.65 17.63
C THR A 342 -10.97 -20.54 17.70
N ARG A 343 -11.08 -19.67 18.70
CA ARG A 343 -10.13 -18.57 18.95
C ARG A 343 -8.69 -19.01 19.21
N ASP A 344 -8.48 -20.28 19.53
CA ASP A 344 -7.12 -20.84 19.68
C ASP A 344 -6.33 -20.83 18.37
N SER A 345 -7.03 -20.75 17.23
CA SER A 345 -6.43 -20.64 15.89
C SER A 345 -5.91 -19.23 15.53
N PHE A 346 -6.15 -18.21 16.37
CA PHE A 346 -5.51 -16.91 16.21
C PHE A 346 -4.03 -16.99 16.58
N GLY A 347 -3.18 -16.34 15.79
CA GLY A 347 -1.78 -16.06 16.14
C GLY A 347 -1.64 -15.18 17.38
N THR A 348 -0.44 -15.17 17.95
CA THR A 348 -0.16 -14.46 19.22
C THR A 348 -0.44 -12.97 19.12
N GLU A 349 -0.07 -12.32 18.04
CA GLU A 349 -0.25 -10.87 17.86
C GLU A 349 -1.73 -10.48 17.84
N ALA A 350 -2.57 -11.22 17.10
CA ALA A 350 -4.01 -10.97 17.06
C ALA A 350 -4.65 -11.13 18.45
N ARG A 351 -4.27 -12.18 19.21
CA ARG A 351 -4.75 -12.37 20.58
C ARG A 351 -4.35 -11.23 21.51
N ASN A 352 -3.10 -10.79 21.45
CA ASN A 352 -2.61 -9.68 22.26
C ASN A 352 -3.39 -8.40 21.98
N ARG A 353 -3.61 -8.06 20.71
CA ARG A 353 -4.38 -6.86 20.33
C ARG A 353 -5.83 -6.94 20.77
N MET A 354 -6.47 -8.11 20.64
CA MET A 354 -7.84 -8.32 21.11
C MET A 354 -7.95 -8.13 22.62
N MET A 355 -7.00 -8.66 23.42
CA MET A 355 -7.00 -8.52 24.88
C MET A 355 -6.79 -7.07 25.31
N LEU A 356 -5.79 -6.39 24.73
CA LEU A 356 -5.51 -4.97 25.02
C LEU A 356 -6.70 -4.08 24.62
N GLY A 357 -7.33 -4.36 23.48
CA GLY A 357 -8.51 -3.62 23.03
C GLY A 357 -9.73 -3.85 23.93
N ALA A 358 -9.96 -5.09 24.38
CA ALA A 358 -11.00 -5.39 25.36
C ALA A 358 -10.79 -4.63 26.67
N TYR A 359 -9.54 -4.52 27.12
CA TYR A 359 -9.18 -3.73 28.31
C TYR A 359 -9.50 -2.24 28.13
N THR A 360 -9.06 -1.63 27.01
CA THR A 360 -9.31 -0.19 26.75
C THR A 360 -10.79 0.15 26.57
N LEU A 361 -11.63 -0.81 26.16
CA LEU A 361 -13.07 -0.64 26.00
C LEU A 361 -13.88 -1.02 27.25
N SER A 362 -13.24 -1.55 28.30
CA SER A 362 -13.94 -2.01 29.49
C SER A 362 -14.45 -0.85 30.37
N ALA A 363 -15.45 -1.14 31.20
CA ALA A 363 -16.00 -0.18 32.14
C ALA A 363 -14.92 0.41 33.06
N GLY A 364 -14.90 1.72 33.20
CA GLY A 364 -13.90 2.47 33.99
C GLY A 364 -12.62 2.85 33.21
N TYR A 365 -12.34 2.22 32.07
CA TYR A 365 -11.17 2.54 31.25
C TYR A 365 -11.52 3.20 29.91
N TYR A 366 -12.74 3.04 29.43
CA TYR A 366 -13.21 3.62 28.17
C TYR A 366 -12.95 5.12 28.08
N ASP A 367 -13.35 5.90 29.08
CA ASP A 367 -13.18 7.36 29.09
C ASP A 367 -11.71 7.77 29.24
N ALA A 368 -10.94 7.01 30.02
CA ALA A 368 -9.52 7.29 30.27
C ALA A 368 -8.65 7.02 29.06
N TYR A 369 -8.99 6.03 28.23
CA TYR A 369 -8.19 5.62 27.07
C TYR A 369 -8.88 5.96 25.74
N TYR A 370 -9.96 5.25 25.39
CA TYR A 370 -10.57 5.35 24.05
C TYR A 370 -11.15 6.76 23.78
N ALA A 371 -11.96 7.27 24.69
CA ALA A 371 -12.56 8.59 24.50
C ALA A 371 -11.50 9.70 24.51
N LYS A 372 -10.44 9.56 25.35
CA LYS A 372 -9.31 10.49 25.36
C LYS A 372 -8.53 10.43 24.05
N ALA A 373 -8.24 9.23 23.53
CA ALA A 373 -7.56 9.06 22.25
C ALA A 373 -8.35 9.72 21.09
N GLN A 374 -9.68 9.58 21.06
CA GLN A 374 -10.53 10.27 20.07
C GLN A 374 -10.43 11.81 20.16
N LYS A 375 -10.35 12.37 21.36
CA LYS A 375 -10.15 13.82 21.55
C LYS A 375 -8.76 14.26 21.02
N VAL A 376 -7.69 13.49 21.29
CA VAL A 376 -6.36 13.80 20.78
C VAL A 376 -6.30 13.61 19.26
N ARG A 377 -7.01 12.62 18.69
CA ARG A 377 -7.18 12.48 17.24
C ARG A 377 -7.73 13.76 16.59
N THR A 378 -8.71 14.41 17.22
CA THR A 378 -9.25 15.68 16.74
C THR A 378 -8.16 16.75 16.67
N LEU A 379 -7.30 16.85 17.71
CA LEU A 379 -6.19 17.82 17.71
C LEU A 379 -5.18 17.55 16.58
N ILE A 380 -4.90 16.28 16.27
CA ILE A 380 -4.03 15.92 15.13
C ILE A 380 -4.67 16.35 13.81
N ILE A 381 -5.98 16.14 13.63
CA ILE A 381 -6.70 16.59 12.43
C ILE A 381 -6.65 18.10 12.28
N GLU A 382 -6.87 18.85 13.38
CA GLU A 382 -6.83 20.31 13.41
C GLU A 382 -5.43 20.85 13.12
N ASP A 383 -4.37 20.17 13.59
CA ASP A 383 -2.99 20.53 13.33
C ASP A 383 -2.64 20.46 11.83
N PHE A 384 -3.02 19.37 11.15
CA PHE A 384 -2.91 19.27 9.70
C PHE A 384 -3.76 20.33 8.98
N ALA A 385 -5.00 20.58 9.44
CA ALA A 385 -5.85 21.60 8.85
C ALA A 385 -5.24 23.01 8.99
N LYS A 386 -4.51 23.27 10.08
CA LYS A 386 -3.75 24.50 10.26
C LYS A 386 -2.56 24.56 9.30
N ALA A 387 -1.78 23.47 9.18
CA ALA A 387 -0.64 23.38 8.29
C ALA A 387 -1.05 23.64 6.82
N PHE A 388 -2.14 23.04 6.36
CA PHE A 388 -2.64 23.23 4.98
C PHE A 388 -3.28 24.61 4.69
N LYS A 389 -3.40 25.50 5.67
CA LYS A 389 -3.66 26.93 5.41
C LYS A 389 -2.40 27.68 4.96
N GLU A 390 -1.22 27.11 5.20
CA GLU A 390 0.07 27.73 4.97
C GLU A 390 0.83 27.12 3.79
N VAL A 391 0.55 25.86 3.47
CA VAL A 391 1.19 25.07 2.40
C VAL A 391 0.17 24.22 1.65
N ASP A 392 0.51 23.81 0.43
CA ASP A 392 -0.36 22.96 -0.41
C ASP A 392 -0.15 21.47 -0.11
N LEU A 393 1.11 21.07 0.13
CA LEU A 393 1.54 19.71 0.43
C LEU A 393 2.54 19.69 1.58
N ILE A 394 2.66 18.52 2.20
CA ILE A 394 3.73 18.22 3.15
C ILE A 394 4.65 17.16 2.55
N LEU A 395 5.96 17.37 2.63
CA LEU A 395 6.99 16.40 2.32
C LEU A 395 7.61 15.89 3.62
N ALA A 396 7.74 14.57 3.74
CA ALA A 396 8.38 13.92 4.87
C ALA A 396 9.14 12.65 4.43
N PRO A 397 10.06 12.12 5.23
CA PRO A 397 10.54 10.75 5.07
C PRO A 397 9.36 9.78 5.16
N THR A 398 9.41 8.65 4.45
CA THR A 398 8.36 7.62 4.60
C THR A 398 8.63 6.73 5.80
N MET A 399 9.86 6.26 5.95
CA MET A 399 10.30 5.39 7.05
C MET A 399 11.46 6.04 7.79
N PRO A 400 11.61 5.80 9.12
CA PRO A 400 12.72 6.38 9.88
C PRO A 400 14.07 5.65 9.64
N ASN A 401 14.03 4.42 9.15
CA ASN A 401 15.19 3.55 8.96
C ASN A 401 15.12 2.78 7.64
N LEU A 402 16.24 2.19 7.24
CA LEU A 402 16.30 1.21 6.16
C LEU A 402 15.55 -0.07 6.55
N ALA A 403 15.28 -0.94 5.56
CA ALA A 403 14.63 -2.22 5.82
C ALA A 403 15.41 -3.04 6.84
N PRO A 404 14.83 -3.35 8.03
CA PRO A 404 15.53 -4.06 9.08
C PRO A 404 15.66 -5.55 8.75
N LYS A 405 16.57 -6.21 9.47
CA LYS A 405 16.74 -7.66 9.35
C LYS A 405 15.50 -8.40 9.81
N VAL A 406 15.22 -9.54 9.18
CA VAL A 406 14.21 -10.49 9.63
C VAL A 406 14.48 -10.92 11.07
N GLY A 407 13.43 -11.05 11.89
CA GLY A 407 13.47 -11.27 13.32
C GLY A 407 13.25 -10.00 14.15
N ILE A 408 13.05 -8.85 13.50
CA ILE A 408 12.88 -7.57 14.20
C ILE A 408 11.61 -7.52 15.04
N SER A 409 10.51 -8.12 14.60
CA SER A 409 9.24 -8.13 15.34
C SER A 409 9.32 -8.93 16.65
N GLU A 410 10.16 -9.96 16.72
CA GLU A 410 10.42 -10.72 17.95
C GLU A 410 11.39 -9.99 18.87
N SER A 411 12.40 -9.32 18.33
CA SER A 411 13.45 -8.65 19.10
C SER A 411 13.04 -7.26 19.63
N SER A 412 12.03 -6.62 19.02
CA SER A 412 11.53 -5.30 19.38
C SER A 412 10.00 -5.27 19.47
N PRO A 413 9.41 -5.38 20.68
CA PRO A 413 7.94 -5.43 20.84
C PRO A 413 7.19 -4.19 20.36
N LEU A 414 7.87 -3.03 20.27
CA LEU A 414 7.30 -1.76 19.78
C LEU A 414 7.69 -1.47 18.34
N PHE A 415 8.29 -2.43 17.65
CA PHE A 415 8.78 -2.21 16.27
C PHE A 415 7.68 -1.67 15.35
N GLY A 416 6.48 -2.26 15.37
CA GLY A 416 5.39 -1.86 14.48
C GLY A 416 4.98 -0.40 14.67
N GLU A 417 4.87 0.07 15.90
CA GLU A 417 4.52 1.45 16.23
C GLU A 417 5.64 2.44 15.85
N LEU A 418 6.89 2.06 16.07
CA LEU A 418 8.04 2.92 15.77
C LEU A 418 8.33 2.98 14.26
N ALA A 419 8.09 1.91 13.53
CA ALA A 419 8.25 1.86 12.08
C ALA A 419 7.28 2.83 11.37
N ASP A 420 6.04 2.91 11.83
CA ASP A 420 4.99 3.71 11.19
C ASP A 420 4.92 5.17 11.70
N VAL A 421 5.84 5.60 12.59
CA VAL A 421 5.83 6.90 13.27
C VAL A 421 5.66 8.12 12.36
N LEU A 422 6.15 8.05 11.11
CA LEU A 422 6.07 9.14 10.12
C LEU A 422 4.81 9.05 9.24
N GLN A 423 4.07 7.96 9.29
CA GLN A 423 2.91 7.68 8.45
C GLN A 423 1.61 7.73 9.25
N GLU A 424 1.64 7.29 10.51
CA GLU A 424 0.48 7.28 11.41
C GLU A 424 -0.25 8.62 11.50
N PRO A 425 0.44 9.79 11.64
CA PRO A 425 -0.27 11.06 11.80
C PRO A 425 -1.23 11.34 10.65
N SER A 426 -0.78 11.18 9.41
CA SER A 426 -1.60 11.39 8.20
C SER A 426 -2.72 10.35 8.06
N SER A 427 -2.47 9.10 8.50
CA SER A 427 -3.47 8.04 8.48
C SER A 427 -4.57 8.27 9.51
N ILE A 428 -4.21 8.67 10.74
CA ILE A 428 -5.15 9.04 11.81
C ILE A 428 -6.00 10.24 11.37
N ALA A 429 -5.41 11.19 10.65
CA ALA A 429 -6.12 12.35 10.12
C ALA A 429 -6.96 12.04 8.85
N GLY A 430 -6.84 10.83 8.29
CA GLY A 430 -7.59 10.42 7.11
C GLY A 430 -7.17 11.08 5.81
N LEU A 431 -5.90 11.50 5.71
CA LEU A 431 -5.33 12.25 4.58
C LEU A 431 -4.77 11.34 3.49
N PRO A 432 -4.75 11.77 2.21
CA PRO A 432 -4.08 11.05 1.15
C PRO A 432 -2.57 11.25 1.25
N ALA A 433 -1.80 10.22 0.89
CA ALA A 433 -0.35 10.33 0.77
C ALA A 433 0.19 9.32 -0.25
N VAL A 434 1.24 9.72 -0.98
CA VAL A 434 1.97 8.86 -1.91
C VAL A 434 3.42 8.75 -1.46
N ALA A 435 3.91 7.51 -1.31
CA ALA A 435 5.32 7.20 -1.09
C ALA A 435 6.00 6.96 -2.43
N VAL A 436 7.18 7.57 -2.61
CA VAL A 436 7.98 7.45 -3.84
C VAL A 436 9.46 7.25 -3.51
N PRO A 437 10.19 6.37 -4.22
CA PRO A 437 11.62 6.18 -4.01
C PRO A 437 12.43 7.45 -4.25
N CYS A 438 13.39 7.73 -3.38
CA CYS A 438 14.28 8.89 -3.49
C CYS A 438 15.77 8.52 -3.51
N GLY A 439 16.07 7.25 -3.71
CA GLY A 439 17.42 6.72 -3.85
C GLY A 439 17.63 5.42 -3.10
N THR A 440 18.87 4.99 -3.04
CA THR A 440 19.31 3.83 -2.25
C THR A 440 20.47 4.19 -1.34
N TYR A 441 20.57 3.51 -0.22
CA TYR A 441 21.71 3.60 0.68
C TYR A 441 22.11 2.18 1.12
N ASN A 442 23.40 1.83 0.99
CA ASN A 442 23.88 0.49 1.25
C ASN A 442 23.11 -0.61 0.50
N GLY A 443 22.63 -0.32 -0.72
CA GLY A 443 21.87 -1.27 -1.53
C GLY A 443 20.38 -1.38 -1.18
N LEU A 444 19.88 -0.68 -0.16
CA LEU A 444 18.48 -0.67 0.26
C LEU A 444 17.78 0.63 -0.12
N PRO A 445 16.49 0.58 -0.52
CA PRO A 445 15.73 1.75 -0.92
C PRO A 445 15.46 2.71 0.24
N VAL A 446 15.38 4.01 -0.11
CA VAL A 446 14.86 5.10 0.73
C VAL A 446 13.76 5.81 -0.03
N SER A 447 12.73 6.27 0.68
CA SER A 447 11.57 6.93 0.08
C SER A 447 11.15 8.17 0.86
N ILE A 448 10.65 9.15 0.11
CA ILE A 448 9.88 10.29 0.64
C ILE A 448 8.38 10.01 0.48
N GLN A 449 7.56 10.77 1.19
CA GLN A 449 6.13 10.83 0.97
C GLN A 449 5.65 12.28 0.76
N PHE A 450 4.68 12.44 -0.16
CA PHE A 450 3.88 13.65 -0.28
C PHE A 450 2.53 13.42 0.39
N ILE A 451 2.16 14.28 1.33
CA ILE A 451 0.90 14.22 2.08
C ILE A 451 0.08 15.46 1.68
N GLY A 452 -1.19 15.25 1.32
CA GLY A 452 -2.10 16.32 0.91
C GLY A 452 -3.30 16.50 1.82
N PRO A 453 -4.07 17.58 1.64
CA PRO A 453 -5.36 17.76 2.29
C PRO A 453 -6.32 16.61 2.00
N ARG A 454 -7.34 16.44 2.83
CA ARG A 454 -8.33 15.38 2.63
C ARG A 454 -9.02 15.50 1.26
N LEU A 455 -9.14 14.40 0.53
CA LEU A 455 -9.72 14.28 -0.82
C LEU A 455 -8.96 15.06 -1.91
N SER A 456 -7.66 15.30 -1.72
CA SER A 456 -6.77 15.91 -2.71
C SER A 456 -5.80 14.88 -3.35
N GLU A 457 -6.28 13.69 -3.67
CA GLU A 457 -5.48 12.64 -4.31
C GLU A 457 -4.76 13.14 -5.55
N GLU A 458 -5.45 13.97 -6.37
CA GLU A 458 -4.85 14.54 -7.57
C GLU A 458 -3.61 15.39 -7.30
N LEU A 459 -3.57 16.10 -6.17
CA LEU A 459 -2.46 16.96 -5.81
C LEU A 459 -1.22 16.15 -5.41
N VAL A 460 -1.40 15.12 -4.58
CA VAL A 460 -0.29 14.24 -4.18
C VAL A 460 0.22 13.40 -5.35
N LEU A 461 -0.68 12.98 -6.25
CA LEU A 461 -0.32 12.25 -7.46
C LEU A 461 0.41 13.13 -8.47
N ALA A 462 -0.04 14.37 -8.68
CA ALA A 462 0.67 15.33 -9.54
C ALA A 462 2.10 15.55 -9.07
N ALA A 463 2.30 15.80 -7.77
CA ALA A 463 3.63 15.99 -7.18
C ALA A 463 4.52 14.75 -7.38
N GLY A 464 3.97 13.55 -7.14
CA GLY A 464 4.71 12.30 -7.32
C GLY A 464 5.05 12.01 -8.77
N ILE A 465 4.11 12.24 -9.72
CA ILE A 465 4.34 12.06 -11.17
C ILE A 465 5.43 13.03 -11.64
N GLU A 466 5.35 14.32 -11.26
CA GLU A 466 6.36 15.30 -11.66
C GLU A 466 7.72 14.96 -11.04
N TYR A 467 7.76 14.55 -9.76
CA TYR A 467 8.98 14.10 -9.12
C TYR A 467 9.63 12.93 -9.89
N GLN A 468 8.86 11.93 -10.32
CA GLN A 468 9.37 10.80 -11.11
C GLN A 468 9.79 11.18 -12.54
N LYS A 469 9.27 12.28 -13.10
CA LYS A 469 9.74 12.80 -14.40
C LYS A 469 11.12 13.45 -14.34
N ILE A 470 11.51 13.96 -13.18
CA ILE A 470 12.80 14.70 -13.00
C ILE A 470 13.90 13.87 -12.35
N ASN A 471 13.61 12.60 -12.01
CA ASN A 471 14.60 11.65 -11.48
C ASN A 471 14.33 10.24 -12.01
N THR A 472 15.22 9.29 -11.70
CA THR A 472 15.14 7.91 -12.17
C THR A 472 15.10 6.87 -11.05
N HIS A 473 14.90 7.29 -9.79
CA HIS A 473 14.99 6.39 -8.64
C HIS A 473 13.97 5.25 -8.68
N HIS A 474 12.79 5.49 -9.22
CA HIS A 474 11.71 4.51 -9.40
C HIS A 474 11.98 3.49 -10.52
N LEU A 475 13.02 3.67 -11.32
CA LEU A 475 13.45 2.75 -12.37
C LEU A 475 14.48 1.73 -11.88
N ASN A 476 14.92 1.85 -10.63
CA ASN A 476 15.84 0.89 -10.02
C ASN A 476 15.05 -0.29 -9.45
N PHE A 477 15.46 -1.50 -9.82
CA PHE A 477 14.89 -2.75 -9.34
C PHE A 477 15.95 -3.62 -8.68
N PRO A 478 15.55 -4.55 -7.78
CA PRO A 478 16.49 -5.49 -7.17
C PRO A 478 17.08 -6.44 -8.21
N ASP A 479 18.36 -6.73 -8.09
CA ASP A 479 19.03 -7.82 -8.83
C ASP A 479 18.71 -9.17 -8.14
N LEU A 480 17.62 -9.82 -8.59
CA LEU A 480 17.13 -11.05 -7.97
C LEU A 480 18.10 -12.23 -8.13
N GLU A 481 18.89 -12.29 -9.20
CA GLU A 481 19.93 -13.31 -9.39
C GLU A 481 20.97 -13.22 -8.28
N ARG A 482 21.40 -12.02 -7.94
CA ARG A 482 22.37 -11.76 -6.88
C ARG A 482 21.75 -11.94 -5.49
N THR A 483 20.59 -11.34 -5.23
CA THR A 483 20.01 -11.27 -3.88
C THR A 483 19.42 -12.59 -3.40
N THR A 484 19.01 -13.48 -4.31
CA THR A 484 18.43 -14.78 -3.95
C THR A 484 19.40 -15.95 -3.99
N ASN A 485 20.65 -15.75 -4.40
CA ASN A 485 21.70 -16.78 -4.42
C ASN A 485 22.66 -16.72 -3.22
N VAL A 486 22.30 -16.00 -2.17
CA VAL A 486 23.06 -15.89 -0.90
C VAL A 486 22.64 -16.99 0.07
#